data_c2ceed01eb6fce34adb1fe3549b64733
#
_entry.id   c2ceed01eb6fce34adb1fe3549b64733
#
_cell.length_a   1.000
_cell.length_b   1.000
_cell.length_c   1.000
_cell.angle_alpha   90.00
_cell.angle_beta   90.00
_cell.angle_gamma   90.00
#
_symmetry.space_group_name_H-M   'P 1'
#
loop_
_entity.id
_entity.type
_entity.pdbx_description
1 polymer ?
#
loop_
_entity_poly.entity_id
_entity_poly.type
_entity_poly.pdbx_seq_one_letter_code
_entity_poly.pdbx_strand_id
1 'polypeptide(L)'
;MAINTNRAVKISQKHLLGIQDLSINDVNLILDEAHAFIKVNQSKNKKIDVLRGKTQINLFFEPSTRTQSSFELAGKRLGADVMSM
;
A
#
# COMPACT_ATOMS: atom_id res chain seq x y z
N MET A 1 -8.08 -16.47 -1.61
CA MET A 1 -6.69 -16.51 -2.09
C MET A 1 -5.82 -15.67 -1.18
N ALA A 2 -4.72 -16.21 -0.76
CA ALA A 2 -3.78 -15.48 0.07
C ALA A 2 -2.77 -14.72 -0.79
N ILE A 3 -2.40 -13.52 -0.36
CA ILE A 3 -1.30 -12.79 -0.96
C ILE A 3 0.00 -13.37 -0.39
N ASN A 4 0.93 -13.67 -1.27
CA ASN A 4 2.23 -14.18 -0.87
C ASN A 4 3.08 -13.03 -0.35
N THR A 5 3.10 -12.86 0.97
CA THR A 5 3.86 -11.78 1.62
C THR A 5 5.36 -12.06 1.67
N ASN A 6 5.78 -13.29 1.35
CA ASN A 6 7.19 -13.67 1.30
C ASN A 6 7.81 -13.49 -0.08
N ARG A 7 7.01 -13.08 -1.05
CA ARG A 7 7.46 -12.85 -2.41
C ARG A 7 8.46 -11.70 -2.45
N ALA A 8 9.64 -11.97 -3.04
CA ALA A 8 10.70 -10.96 -3.17
C ALA A 8 10.38 -10.00 -4.32
N VAL A 9 9.36 -9.16 -4.13
CA VAL A 9 8.94 -8.17 -5.12
C VAL A 9 9.36 -6.81 -4.61
N LYS A 10 10.27 -6.17 -5.35
CA LYS A 10 10.75 -4.83 -4.99
C LYS A 10 10.76 -3.95 -6.20
N ILE A 11 10.30 -2.73 -6.04
CA ILE A 11 10.51 -1.69 -7.03
C ILE A 11 11.96 -1.21 -6.94
N SER A 12 12.44 -0.57 -8.00
CA SER A 12 13.83 -0.12 -8.09
C SER A 12 14.15 1.05 -7.18
N GLN A 13 13.14 1.78 -6.73
CA GLN A 13 13.30 2.96 -5.90
C GLN A 13 12.95 2.68 -4.45
N LYS A 14 13.74 3.21 -3.53
CA LYS A 14 13.46 3.10 -2.10
C LYS A 14 12.27 3.97 -1.70
N HIS A 15 12.15 5.13 -2.32
CA HIS A 15 11.08 6.09 -2.05
C HIS A 15 10.33 6.39 -3.33
N LEU A 16 9.02 6.49 -3.24
CA LEU A 16 8.17 6.82 -4.37
C LEU A 16 7.89 8.32 -4.37
N LEU A 17 8.71 9.07 -5.11
CA LEU A 17 8.65 10.53 -5.15
C LEU A 17 7.94 11.06 -6.39
N GLY A 18 7.74 10.23 -7.38
CA GLY A 18 7.09 10.58 -8.63
C GLY A 18 7.20 9.42 -9.60
N ILE A 19 6.49 9.52 -10.72
CA ILE A 19 6.46 8.44 -11.69
C ILE A 19 7.69 8.42 -12.62
N GLN A 20 8.35 9.56 -12.78
CA GLN A 20 9.45 9.68 -13.73
C GLN A 20 10.67 8.81 -13.38
N ASP A 21 10.83 8.44 -12.12
CA ASP A 21 11.94 7.60 -11.67
C ASP A 21 11.59 6.11 -11.67
N LEU A 22 10.37 5.76 -12.05
CA LEU A 22 9.93 4.37 -12.09
C LEU A 22 10.17 3.77 -13.47
N SER A 23 10.68 2.53 -13.49
CA SER A 23 10.74 1.75 -14.73
C SER A 23 9.36 1.19 -15.07
N ILE A 24 9.21 0.71 -16.31
CA ILE A 24 8.00 0.01 -16.72
C ILE A 24 7.76 -1.21 -15.83
N ASN A 25 8.82 -1.91 -15.46
CA ASN A 25 8.70 -3.04 -14.54
C ASN A 25 8.19 -2.63 -13.17
N ASP A 26 8.64 -1.49 -12.64
CA ASP A 26 8.15 -0.96 -11.37
C ASP A 26 6.65 -0.68 -11.44
N VAL A 27 6.20 -0.03 -12.50
CA VAL A 27 4.77 0.28 -12.68
C VAL A 27 3.96 -1.00 -12.76
N ASN A 28 4.42 -1.98 -13.53
CA ASN A 28 3.72 -3.25 -13.66
C ASN A 28 3.66 -4.00 -12.33
N LEU A 29 4.74 -3.99 -11.53
CA LEU A 29 4.74 -4.60 -10.21
C LEU A 29 3.71 -3.96 -9.28
N ILE A 30 3.63 -2.64 -9.27
CA ILE A 30 2.65 -1.91 -8.46
C ILE A 30 1.23 -2.27 -8.89
N LEU A 31 0.96 -2.28 -10.19
CA LEU A 31 -0.38 -2.61 -10.71
C LEU A 31 -0.76 -4.05 -10.42
N ASP A 32 0.19 -4.98 -10.54
CA ASP A 32 -0.07 -6.39 -10.22
C ASP A 32 -0.39 -6.58 -8.75
N GLU A 33 0.34 -5.93 -7.85
CA GLU A 33 0.06 -5.98 -6.43
C GLU A 33 -1.29 -5.35 -6.10
N ALA A 34 -1.61 -4.22 -6.72
CA ALA A 34 -2.91 -3.58 -6.53
C ALA A 34 -4.04 -4.53 -6.96
N HIS A 35 -3.87 -5.22 -8.07
CA HIS A 35 -4.85 -6.18 -8.55
C HIS A 35 -5.03 -7.35 -7.57
N ALA A 36 -3.94 -7.85 -7.01
CA ALA A 36 -4.00 -8.91 -6.01
C ALA A 36 -4.74 -8.47 -4.75
N PHE A 37 -4.60 -7.21 -4.33
CA PHE A 37 -5.30 -6.67 -3.17
C PHE A 37 -6.80 -6.54 -3.36
N ILE A 38 -7.29 -6.51 -4.60
CA ILE A 38 -8.74 -6.55 -4.84
C ILE A 38 -9.35 -7.81 -4.22
N LYS A 39 -8.68 -8.95 -4.36
CA LYS A 39 -9.15 -10.21 -3.78
C LYS A 39 -9.12 -10.18 -2.26
N VAL A 40 -8.12 -9.55 -1.66
CA VAL A 40 -8.08 -9.38 -0.20
C VAL A 40 -9.28 -8.55 0.27
N ASN A 41 -9.59 -7.47 -0.45
CA ASN A 41 -10.72 -6.61 -0.10
C ASN A 41 -12.09 -7.31 -0.25
N GLN A 42 -12.16 -8.34 -1.06
CA GLN A 42 -13.38 -9.14 -1.24
C GLN A 42 -13.47 -10.30 -0.27
N SER A 43 -12.43 -10.59 0.48
CA SER A 43 -12.41 -11.69 1.43
C SER A 43 -13.03 -11.28 2.78
N LYS A 44 -13.32 -12.26 3.62
CA LYS A 44 -13.81 -12.01 4.98
C LYS A 44 -12.73 -11.39 5.85
N ASN A 45 -11.50 -11.84 5.72
CA ASN A 45 -10.36 -11.29 6.45
C ASN A 45 -9.63 -10.32 5.55
N LYS A 46 -9.86 -9.03 5.80
CA LYS A 46 -9.29 -7.95 4.99
C LYS A 46 -7.98 -7.42 5.54
N LYS A 47 -7.49 -7.99 6.65
CA LYS A 47 -6.24 -7.55 7.26
C LYS A 47 -5.15 -8.57 7.02
N ILE A 48 -3.96 -8.07 6.73
CA ILE A 48 -2.73 -8.85 6.67
C ILE A 48 -1.65 -8.13 7.46
N ASP A 49 -0.62 -8.85 7.90
CA ASP A 49 0.35 -8.34 8.87
C ASP A 49 1.67 -7.90 8.25
N VAL A 50 1.65 -7.49 6.99
CA VAL A 50 2.87 -7.08 6.26
C VAL A 50 3.58 -5.92 6.95
N LEU A 51 2.82 -4.97 7.48
CA LEU A 51 3.36 -3.78 8.14
C LEU A 51 3.20 -3.80 9.65
N ARG A 52 3.05 -4.98 10.22
CA ARG A 52 2.95 -5.11 11.67
C ARG A 52 4.20 -4.53 12.34
N GLY A 53 3.99 -3.70 13.36
CA GLY A 53 5.08 -3.01 14.05
C GLY A 53 5.58 -1.77 13.34
N LYS A 54 5.00 -1.40 12.22
CA LYS A 54 5.34 -0.17 11.50
C LYS A 54 4.33 0.92 11.79
N THR A 55 4.77 2.16 11.76
CA THR A 55 3.91 3.32 11.90
C THR A 55 3.86 4.05 10.56
N GLN A 56 2.65 4.26 10.07
CA GLN A 56 2.40 5.03 8.86
C GLN A 56 1.91 6.42 9.25
N ILE A 57 2.58 7.45 8.76
CA ILE A 57 2.17 8.84 9.00
C ILE A 57 1.71 9.43 7.68
N ASN A 58 0.47 9.89 7.63
CA ASN A 58 -0.11 10.55 6.48
C ASN A 58 -0.08 12.07 6.68
N LEU A 59 0.68 12.76 5.84
CA LEU A 59 0.77 14.23 5.86
C LEU A 59 0.15 14.76 4.58
N PHE A 60 -1.04 15.34 4.70
CA PHE A 60 -1.73 15.93 3.56
C PHE A 60 -1.91 17.42 3.80
N PHE A 61 -1.36 18.22 2.89
CA PHE A 61 -1.42 19.68 2.98
C PHE A 61 -2.62 20.27 2.25
N GLU A 62 -3.31 19.45 1.46
CA GLU A 62 -4.51 19.85 0.75
C GLU A 62 -5.70 19.03 1.24
N PRO A 63 -6.91 19.62 1.29
CA PRO A 63 -8.09 18.89 1.70
C PRO A 63 -8.47 17.85 0.64
N SER A 64 -8.07 16.62 0.85
CA SER A 64 -8.39 15.49 -0.02
C SER A 64 -8.84 14.33 0.83
N THR A 65 -10.09 14.38 1.29
CA THR A 65 -10.65 13.37 2.18
C THR A 65 -10.59 11.97 1.58
N ARG A 66 -10.88 11.85 0.28
CA ARG A 66 -10.88 10.56 -0.40
C ARG A 66 -9.49 9.93 -0.42
N THR A 67 -8.46 10.72 -0.77
CA THR A 67 -7.09 10.24 -0.81
C THR A 67 -6.58 9.89 0.59
N GLN A 68 -6.83 10.76 1.58
CA GLN A 68 -6.46 10.49 2.96
C GLN A 68 -7.08 9.20 3.47
N SER A 69 -8.37 9.01 3.22
CA SER A 69 -9.10 7.82 3.66
C SER A 69 -8.55 6.56 3.02
N SER A 70 -8.18 6.61 1.74
CA SER A 70 -7.61 5.47 1.04
C SER A 70 -6.28 5.04 1.64
N PHE A 71 -5.38 5.99 1.90
CA PHE A 71 -4.09 5.68 2.52
C PHE A 71 -4.25 5.20 3.95
N GLU A 72 -5.14 5.80 4.72
CA GLU A 72 -5.39 5.38 6.09
C GLU A 72 -5.90 3.94 6.13
N LEU A 73 -6.90 3.63 5.30
CA LEU A 73 -7.46 2.29 5.24
C LEU A 73 -6.44 1.27 4.77
N ALA A 74 -5.65 1.60 3.76
CA ALA A 74 -4.62 0.71 3.25
C ALA A 74 -3.60 0.34 4.32
N GLY A 75 -3.11 1.34 5.06
CA GLY A 75 -2.15 1.09 6.15
C GLY A 75 -2.72 0.19 7.23
N LYS A 76 -3.95 0.45 7.64
CA LYS A 76 -4.62 -0.36 8.66
C LYS A 76 -4.83 -1.80 8.20
N ARG A 77 -5.21 -2.00 6.93
CA ARG A 77 -5.39 -3.35 6.38
C ARG A 77 -4.08 -4.11 6.24
N LEU A 78 -2.96 -3.40 6.10
CA LEU A 78 -1.63 -4.01 6.07
C LEU A 78 -1.05 -4.23 7.47
N GLY A 79 -1.75 -3.87 8.52
CA GLY A 79 -1.34 -4.11 9.89
C GLY A 79 -0.54 -2.98 10.52
N ALA A 80 -0.38 -1.85 9.86
CA ALA A 80 0.33 -0.71 10.41
C ALA A 80 -0.51 0.07 11.42
N ASP A 81 0.17 0.75 12.33
CA ASP A 81 -0.44 1.82 13.09
C ASP A 81 -0.46 3.06 12.22
N VAL A 82 -1.59 3.74 12.11
CA VAL A 82 -1.75 4.85 11.17
C VAL A 82 -2.09 6.12 11.92
N MET A 83 -1.35 7.19 11.62
CA MET A 83 -1.63 8.54 12.08
C MET A 83 -1.83 9.44 10.88
N SER A 84 -2.91 10.21 10.88
CA SER A 84 -3.17 11.23 9.86
C SER A 84 -3.11 12.61 10.52
N MET A 85 -2.39 13.51 9.88
CA MET A 85 -2.14 14.85 10.40
C MET A 85 -2.68 15.92 9.47
#